data_1593e575135b526e084d66095484abc4
#
_entry.id   1593e575135b526e084d66095484abc4
#
_cell.length_a   1.000
_cell.length_b   1.000
_cell.length_c   1.000
_cell.angle_alpha   90.00
_cell.angle_beta   90.00
_cell.angle_gamma   90.00
#
_symmetry.space_group_name_H-M   'P 1'
#
loop_
_entity.id
_entity.type
_entity.pdbx_description
1 polymer ?
#
loop_
_entity_poly.entity_id
_entity_poly.type
_entity_poly.pdbx_seq_one_letter_code
_entity_poly.pdbx_strand_id
1 'polypeptide(L)'
;MNNFSHFFFFIFLNLCSLWSFAQQYSISGNIIDAHTAEKLTGAYISFQDTNNLKEPTIVVSSTSGSFSLSLDVGYYKIRVYMFGYEEYEKIIFHKKNEKYTIQLIPKAILADEVVVTTQRSESRISSIDVGKMEMEIGTIKSLPALFGEVDILKAIQLLPGVMSGGEGNSGFYVRGGTADQNLILLDDATIYSPGHLFGFFSVFNPDAVKSVDVVKSGMPAYYGGRLASIIDVVQQEGNMKRFQVDGGIGLIFSRLTVQGPIKKEKCSFSLSGRRTYIDFLIQPFLKKGSPLKGTDFYFYDLNAKLDIVINAKHRLYFSSYYGNDVYGFKSFSGSTFVKLAWGNAVASAKWNYAIKPNLNLNTSFNFSNYDFSTKMGMDIYEFNILSGIRDYSLRSDLSYRPVKNHSLTFGMHHLFHTFFPNNYKVETGELSQISLPKSKPYYAYDLALYANDEYDIIKWLKLNVGLRYTHFEHIGPFTRYILDSYNNIVDSIEYKAGKRVKQFNHVEPRLAVRFLIDSNTSIKSSFTLNYQYIHQVSLATISLPTDVWMPSNDIIKPQVGTQVTLGLFRNFYNNMFESYIDFYYKDMKNLIEYKDGLDFMYTRVNPDQMYTFGKGW
;
A
#
# COMPACT_ATOMS: atom_id res chain seq x y z
N MET A 1 37.34 36.75 -76.23
CA MET A 1 37.05 35.34 -75.91
C MET A 1 37.39 34.98 -74.41
N ASN A 2 37.32 35.90 -73.43
CA ASN A 2 37.72 35.60 -72.04
C ASN A 2 36.60 35.66 -71.01
N ASN A 3 35.37 35.94 -71.36
CA ASN A 3 34.30 36.07 -70.37
C ASN A 3 33.41 34.83 -70.22
N PHE A 4 33.53 33.82 -71.10
CA PHE A 4 32.74 32.60 -70.98
C PHE A 4 33.38 31.53 -70.05
N SER A 5 34.71 31.55 -69.88
CA SER A 5 35.44 30.62 -68.99
C SER A 5 35.16 30.89 -67.51
N HIS A 6 35.00 32.15 -67.06
CA HIS A 6 34.71 32.51 -65.65
C HIS A 6 33.28 32.22 -65.25
N PHE A 7 32.33 32.27 -66.22
CA PHE A 7 30.92 31.93 -65.92
C PHE A 7 30.69 30.46 -65.70
N PHE A 8 31.36 29.58 -66.45
CA PHE A 8 31.33 28.13 -66.29
C PHE A 8 32.06 27.68 -64.97
N PHE A 9 33.15 28.34 -64.60
CA PHE A 9 33.87 28.04 -63.36
C PHE A 9 33.08 28.41 -62.15
N PHE A 10 32.30 29.52 -62.13
CA PHE A 10 31.41 29.91 -61.09
C PHE A 10 30.18 28.99 -60.95
N ILE A 11 29.63 28.50 -62.07
CA ILE A 11 28.53 27.52 -62.01
C ILE A 11 29.03 26.16 -61.52
N PHE A 12 30.24 25.74 -61.89
CA PHE A 12 30.81 24.48 -61.38
C PHE A 12 31.18 24.54 -59.91
N LEU A 13 31.64 25.67 -59.37
CA LEU A 13 31.88 25.87 -57.96
C LEU A 13 30.58 25.88 -57.15
N ASN A 14 29.49 26.42 -57.68
CA ASN A 14 28.18 26.42 -57.00
C ASN A 14 27.48 25.05 -57.10
N LEU A 15 27.75 24.24 -58.11
CA LEU A 15 27.23 22.87 -58.20
C LEU A 15 28.00 21.88 -57.30
N CYS A 16 29.28 22.13 -57.00
CA CYS A 16 30.04 21.32 -56.04
C CYS A 16 29.71 21.61 -54.58
N SER A 17 29.10 22.78 -54.26
CA SER A 17 28.70 23.11 -52.90
C SER A 17 27.37 22.51 -52.42
N LEU A 18 26.63 21.81 -53.32
CA LEU A 18 25.31 21.22 -53.02
C LEU A 18 25.33 19.74 -52.59
N TRP A 19 26.50 19.10 -52.53
CA TRP A 19 26.60 17.71 -52.12
C TRP A 19 27.36 17.55 -50.78
N SER A 20 26.93 18.27 -49.76
CA SER A 20 27.24 17.88 -48.37
C SER A 20 26.30 16.74 -47.98
N PHE A 21 26.68 15.51 -48.28
CA PHE A 21 26.04 14.36 -47.66
C PHE A 21 26.36 14.42 -46.17
N ALA A 22 25.36 14.70 -45.36
CA ALA A 22 25.47 14.52 -43.93
C ALA A 22 25.78 13.03 -43.67
N GLN A 23 26.92 12.76 -43.10
CA GLN A 23 27.35 11.39 -42.84
C GLN A 23 26.52 10.84 -41.68
N GLN A 24 25.64 9.88 -41.97
CA GLN A 24 24.78 9.24 -40.98
C GLN A 24 25.41 7.93 -40.51
N TYR A 25 25.33 7.70 -39.25
CA TYR A 25 25.73 6.45 -38.60
C TYR A 25 24.56 5.79 -37.89
N SER A 26 24.60 4.46 -37.84
CA SER A 26 23.60 3.68 -37.13
C SER A 26 23.88 3.67 -35.65
N ILE A 27 22.86 3.97 -34.85
CA ILE A 27 22.83 3.69 -33.43
C ILE A 27 21.78 2.62 -33.15
N SER A 28 22.19 1.55 -32.47
CA SER A 28 21.33 0.42 -32.15
C SER A 28 21.55 -0.03 -30.69
N GLY A 29 20.63 -0.81 -30.18
CA GLY A 29 20.79 -1.32 -28.80
C GLY A 29 19.66 -2.17 -28.33
N ASN A 30 19.76 -2.56 -27.06
CA ASN A 30 18.73 -3.26 -26.33
C ASN A 30 18.35 -2.48 -25.09
N ILE A 31 17.06 -2.44 -24.80
CA ILE A 31 16.52 -1.93 -23.53
C ILE A 31 16.22 -3.15 -22.67
N ILE A 32 16.78 -3.17 -21.46
CA ILE A 32 16.60 -4.27 -20.52
C ILE A 32 16.25 -3.74 -19.14
N ASP A 33 15.56 -4.55 -18.37
CA ASP A 33 15.33 -4.33 -16.95
C ASP A 33 16.66 -4.44 -16.18
N ALA A 34 16.96 -3.48 -15.34
CA ALA A 34 18.23 -3.42 -14.59
C ALA A 34 18.40 -4.57 -13.60
N HIS A 35 17.30 -5.12 -13.06
CA HIS A 35 17.32 -6.15 -12.03
C HIS A 35 17.18 -7.55 -12.60
N THR A 36 16.25 -7.72 -13.53
CA THR A 36 15.96 -9.04 -14.11
C THR A 36 16.75 -9.32 -15.38
N ALA A 37 17.37 -8.29 -15.99
CA ALA A 37 17.98 -8.30 -17.33
C ALA A 37 17.00 -8.73 -18.43
N GLU A 38 15.69 -8.63 -18.16
CA GLU A 38 14.63 -8.90 -19.12
C GLU A 38 14.62 -7.84 -20.21
N LYS A 39 14.35 -8.23 -21.44
CA LYS A 39 14.25 -7.31 -22.57
C LYS A 39 12.92 -6.57 -22.53
N LEU A 40 12.98 -5.25 -22.54
CA LEU A 40 11.83 -4.39 -22.40
C LEU A 40 11.25 -3.98 -23.75
N THR A 41 10.05 -4.45 -24.01
CA THR A 41 9.28 -4.14 -25.23
C THR A 41 8.46 -2.88 -25.04
N GLY A 42 8.47 -1.97 -26.03
CA GLY A 42 7.62 -0.79 -26.00
C GLY A 42 8.21 0.41 -25.24
N ALA A 43 9.49 0.37 -24.87
CA ALA A 43 10.18 1.52 -24.33
C ALA A 43 10.37 2.60 -25.41
N TYR A 44 10.10 3.87 -25.05
CA TYR A 44 10.29 5.03 -25.92
C TYR A 44 11.69 5.57 -25.78
N ILE A 45 12.43 5.61 -26.86
CA ILE A 45 13.78 6.15 -26.91
C ILE A 45 13.73 7.44 -27.74
N SER A 46 14.01 8.58 -27.13
CA SER A 46 14.06 9.90 -27.74
C SER A 46 15.52 10.35 -27.87
N PHE A 47 15.90 10.76 -29.06
CA PHE A 47 17.20 11.34 -29.38
C PHE A 47 17.01 12.82 -29.72
N GLN A 48 17.41 13.71 -28.83
CA GLN A 48 17.35 15.15 -29.00
C GLN A 48 18.74 15.70 -29.28
N ASP A 49 18.93 16.40 -30.41
CA ASP A 49 20.13 17.20 -30.65
C ASP A 49 20.31 18.23 -29.51
N THR A 50 21.51 18.29 -28.92
CA THR A 50 21.79 19.20 -27.81
C THR A 50 21.67 20.66 -28.20
N ASN A 51 21.78 21.01 -29.46
CA ASN A 51 21.59 22.36 -30.00
C ASN A 51 20.13 22.73 -30.22
N ASN A 52 19.19 21.79 -29.97
CA ASN A 52 17.74 21.95 -30.19
C ASN A 52 17.34 22.42 -31.60
N LEU A 53 18.17 22.17 -32.60
CA LEU A 53 17.94 22.60 -34.00
C LEU A 53 16.93 21.74 -34.76
N LYS A 54 16.63 20.51 -34.25
CA LYS A 54 15.71 19.56 -34.86
C LYS A 54 14.74 19.00 -33.82
N GLU A 55 13.56 18.59 -34.27
CA GLU A 55 12.65 17.84 -33.43
C GLU A 55 13.28 16.50 -32.95
N PRO A 56 12.96 16.02 -31.72
CA PRO A 56 13.53 14.78 -31.25
C PRO A 56 13.10 13.60 -32.12
N THR A 57 14.08 12.78 -32.53
CA THR A 57 13.79 11.52 -33.22
C THR A 57 13.39 10.48 -32.18
N ILE A 58 12.23 9.87 -32.35
CA ILE A 58 11.69 8.88 -31.40
C ILE A 58 11.65 7.51 -32.06
N VAL A 59 12.13 6.49 -31.33
CA VAL A 59 12.03 5.08 -31.70
C VAL A 59 11.49 4.27 -30.54
N VAL A 60 10.78 3.18 -30.82
CA VAL A 60 10.20 2.30 -29.81
C VAL A 60 10.91 0.97 -29.83
N SER A 61 11.26 0.42 -28.66
CA SER A 61 11.89 -0.91 -28.59
C SER A 61 10.95 -2.01 -29.08
N SER A 62 11.49 -2.91 -29.88
CA SER A 62 10.78 -4.04 -30.47
C SER A 62 10.39 -5.10 -29.43
N THR A 63 9.70 -6.15 -29.85
CA THR A 63 9.35 -7.32 -29.01
C THR A 63 10.57 -8.04 -28.44
N SER A 64 11.75 -7.86 -29.05
CA SER A 64 13.03 -8.36 -28.52
C SER A 64 13.78 -7.32 -27.67
N GLY A 65 13.14 -6.21 -27.30
CA GLY A 65 13.75 -5.10 -26.56
C GLY A 65 14.76 -4.29 -27.37
N SER A 66 14.90 -4.54 -28.67
CA SER A 66 15.91 -3.89 -29.51
C SER A 66 15.38 -2.63 -30.17
N PHE A 67 16.28 -1.68 -30.44
CA PHE A 67 16.03 -0.49 -31.25
C PHE A 67 17.18 -0.25 -32.25
N SER A 68 16.88 0.42 -33.35
CA SER A 68 17.88 0.86 -34.31
C SER A 68 17.37 2.06 -35.10
N LEU A 69 18.23 3.06 -35.32
CA LEU A 69 17.95 4.22 -36.14
C LEU A 69 19.28 4.80 -36.69
N SER A 70 19.20 5.68 -37.68
CA SER A 70 20.36 6.41 -38.24
C SER A 70 20.27 7.87 -37.85
N LEU A 71 21.39 8.44 -37.35
CA LEU A 71 21.51 9.83 -36.95
C LEU A 71 22.71 10.49 -37.57
N ASP A 72 22.64 11.81 -37.77
CA ASP A 72 23.77 12.62 -38.16
C ASP A 72 24.86 12.65 -37.08
N VAL A 73 26.10 13.00 -37.44
CA VAL A 73 27.17 13.21 -36.47
C VAL A 73 26.82 14.40 -35.59
N GLY A 74 26.84 14.19 -34.26
CA GLY A 74 26.49 15.25 -33.30
C GLY A 74 26.37 14.79 -31.87
N TYR A 75 26.08 15.76 -30.97
CA TYR A 75 25.76 15.49 -29.56
C TYR A 75 24.27 15.28 -29.42
N TYR A 76 23.91 14.14 -28.87
CA TYR A 76 22.52 13.77 -28.64
C TYR A 76 22.26 13.50 -27.17
N LYS A 77 21.16 14.04 -26.68
CA LYS A 77 20.57 13.67 -25.40
C LYS A 77 19.61 12.51 -25.63
N ILE A 78 20.00 11.34 -25.18
CA ILE A 78 19.14 10.15 -25.18
C ILE A 78 18.26 10.21 -23.95
N ARG A 79 16.94 10.05 -24.15
CA ARG A 79 15.98 9.80 -23.07
C ARG A 79 15.23 8.53 -23.38
N VAL A 80 15.12 7.66 -22.39
CA VAL A 80 14.32 6.45 -22.52
C VAL A 80 13.24 6.49 -21.46
N TYR A 81 12.02 6.40 -21.92
CA TYR A 81 10.83 6.35 -21.08
C TYR A 81 10.10 5.03 -21.29
N MET A 82 9.78 4.37 -20.21
CA MET A 82 8.89 3.22 -20.18
C MET A 82 8.03 3.30 -18.92
N PHE A 83 6.74 2.98 -19.08
CA PHE A 83 5.84 2.94 -17.94
C PHE A 83 6.26 1.87 -16.92
N GLY A 84 6.31 2.24 -15.66
CA GLY A 84 6.82 1.35 -14.60
C GLY A 84 8.34 1.38 -14.44
N TYR A 85 9.05 2.28 -15.14
CA TYR A 85 10.51 2.43 -15.06
C TYR A 85 10.91 3.89 -14.86
N GLU A 86 12.08 4.10 -14.25
CA GLU A 86 12.69 5.42 -14.18
C GLU A 86 13.08 5.92 -15.57
N GLU A 87 12.98 7.23 -15.78
CA GLU A 87 13.43 7.83 -17.04
C GLU A 87 14.96 7.78 -17.09
N TYR A 88 15.50 7.12 -18.11
CA TYR A 88 16.93 7.10 -18.36
C TYR A 88 17.32 8.31 -19.22
N GLU A 89 18.36 9.02 -18.81
CA GLU A 89 18.89 10.17 -19.54
C GLU A 89 20.42 10.08 -19.65
N LYS A 90 20.94 10.28 -20.87
CA LYS A 90 22.39 10.32 -21.13
C LYS A 90 22.71 11.21 -22.33
N ILE A 91 23.80 11.97 -22.24
CA ILE A 91 24.34 12.71 -23.40
C ILE A 91 25.44 11.87 -24.02
N ILE A 92 25.40 11.71 -25.33
CA ILE A 92 26.41 11.01 -26.14
C ILE A 92 26.91 11.89 -27.29
N PHE A 93 28.13 11.64 -27.71
CA PHE A 93 28.65 12.15 -28.98
C PHE A 93 28.62 11.03 -30.02
N HIS A 94 27.71 11.11 -30.98
CA HIS A 94 27.52 10.11 -32.02
C HIS A 94 28.38 10.44 -33.25
N LYS A 95 29.33 9.57 -33.59
CA LYS A 95 30.28 9.76 -34.72
C LYS A 95 30.64 8.48 -35.46
N LYS A 96 30.06 7.35 -35.10
CA LYS A 96 30.29 6.03 -35.71
C LYS A 96 29.14 5.10 -35.38
N ASN A 97 29.05 3.95 -36.03
CA ASN A 97 28.09 2.92 -35.69
C ASN A 97 28.32 2.43 -34.25
N GLU A 98 27.30 2.56 -33.37
CA GLU A 98 27.42 2.23 -31.97
C GLU A 98 26.25 1.35 -31.51
N LYS A 99 26.55 0.49 -30.52
CA LYS A 99 25.54 -0.38 -29.91
C LYS A 99 25.48 -0.15 -28.40
N TYR A 100 24.29 0.11 -27.87
CA TYR A 100 24.05 0.39 -26.48
C TYR A 100 23.21 -0.70 -25.83
N THR A 101 23.52 -1.01 -24.58
CA THR A 101 22.60 -1.72 -23.69
C THR A 101 22.15 -0.72 -22.65
N ILE A 102 20.89 -0.34 -22.69
CA ILE A 102 20.28 0.61 -21.75
C ILE A 102 19.49 -0.20 -20.73
N GLN A 103 19.88 -0.04 -19.49
CA GLN A 103 19.21 -0.67 -18.36
C GLN A 103 18.23 0.33 -17.77
N LEU A 104 16.94 -0.01 -17.79
CA LEU A 104 15.92 0.78 -17.13
C LEU A 104 15.68 0.21 -15.73
N ILE A 105 15.65 1.10 -14.76
CA ILE A 105 15.32 0.76 -13.39
C ILE A 105 13.80 0.75 -13.29
N PRO A 106 13.18 -0.37 -12.83
CA PRO A 106 11.74 -0.38 -12.59
C PRO A 106 11.35 0.75 -11.64
N LYS A 107 10.40 1.59 -12.05
CA LYS A 107 9.77 2.58 -11.19
C LYS A 107 8.44 2.03 -10.77
N ALA A 108 8.28 1.78 -9.48
CA ALA A 108 6.99 1.35 -8.99
C ALA A 108 5.97 2.46 -9.19
N ILE A 109 4.99 2.17 -9.96
CA ILE A 109 3.68 2.82 -9.78
C ILE A 109 2.98 2.16 -8.59
N LEU A 110 3.49 1.04 -8.17
CA LEU A 110 3.18 0.31 -6.93
C LEU A 110 4.27 -0.76 -6.78
N ALA A 111 5.24 -0.48 -5.91
CA ALA A 111 6.30 -1.35 -5.42
C ALA A 111 7.61 -1.44 -6.23
N ASP A 112 8.64 -0.89 -5.63
CA ASP A 112 10.02 -0.93 -6.11
C ASP A 112 10.86 -1.97 -5.37
N GLU A 113 11.69 -2.69 -6.11
CA GLU A 113 12.86 -3.38 -5.56
C GLU A 113 14.07 -2.45 -5.64
N VAL A 114 14.78 -2.26 -4.55
CA VAL A 114 15.83 -1.26 -4.44
C VAL A 114 17.22 -1.88 -4.45
N VAL A 115 18.07 -1.37 -5.31
CA VAL A 115 19.52 -1.47 -5.19
C VAL A 115 20.03 -0.19 -4.54
N VAL A 116 20.73 -0.30 -3.42
CA VAL A 116 21.32 0.82 -2.69
C VAL A 116 22.38 1.49 -3.57
N THR A 117 22.05 2.62 -4.15
CA THR A 117 23.00 3.51 -4.84
C THR A 117 22.72 4.95 -4.46
N THR A 118 23.71 5.81 -4.60
CA THR A 118 23.67 7.27 -4.36
C THR A 118 22.51 8.01 -5.07
N GLN A 119 21.80 7.37 -6.01
CA GLN A 119 20.63 7.95 -6.70
C GLN A 119 19.38 8.09 -5.82
N ARG A 120 19.29 7.32 -4.73
CA ARG A 120 18.13 7.35 -3.84
C ARG A 120 18.00 8.65 -3.04
N SER A 121 19.13 9.21 -2.62
CA SER A 121 19.16 10.47 -1.88
C SER A 121 18.74 11.66 -2.75
N GLU A 122 19.07 11.67 -4.05
CA GLU A 122 18.61 12.68 -5.00
C GLU A 122 17.08 12.58 -5.19
N SER A 123 16.52 11.38 -5.24
CA SER A 123 15.08 11.19 -5.38
C SER A 123 14.31 11.75 -4.17
N ARG A 124 14.85 11.64 -2.96
CA ARG A 124 14.23 12.17 -1.74
C ARG A 124 14.25 13.69 -1.67
N ILE A 125 15.30 14.35 -2.16
CA ILE A 125 15.34 15.81 -2.27
C ILE A 125 14.42 16.31 -3.38
N SER A 126 14.39 15.63 -4.53
CA SER A 126 13.63 16.03 -5.71
C SER A 126 12.16 15.63 -5.67
N SER A 127 11.77 14.60 -4.92
CA SER A 127 10.39 14.18 -4.72
C SER A 127 9.55 15.29 -4.08
N ILE A 128 8.25 15.33 -4.36
CA ILE A 128 7.31 16.24 -3.71
C ILE A 128 6.81 15.71 -2.36
N ASP A 129 6.99 14.44 -2.09
CA ASP A 129 6.50 13.78 -0.89
C ASP A 129 7.20 14.31 0.36
N VAL A 130 6.40 14.83 1.31
CA VAL A 130 6.93 15.36 2.59
C VAL A 130 7.10 14.22 3.60
N GLY A 131 6.09 13.38 3.74
CA GLY A 131 6.02 12.34 4.76
C GLY A 131 6.07 10.91 4.25
N LYS A 132 6.40 10.68 2.97
CA LYS A 132 6.57 9.34 2.41
C LYS A 132 7.97 8.81 2.74
N MET A 133 8.00 7.57 3.21
CA MET A 133 9.22 6.80 3.44
C MET A 133 9.06 5.44 2.80
N GLU A 134 9.95 5.14 1.90
CA GLU A 134 10.06 3.83 1.28
C GLU A 134 11.09 3.01 2.04
N MET A 135 10.72 1.82 2.46
CA MET A 135 11.56 0.90 3.21
C MET A 135 11.92 -0.29 2.33
N GLU A 136 13.20 -0.39 2.01
CA GLU A 136 13.73 -1.55 1.30
C GLU A 136 13.71 -2.79 2.18
N ILE A 137 13.27 -3.89 1.61
CA ILE A 137 13.28 -5.16 2.32
C ILE A 137 14.70 -5.59 2.74
N GLY A 138 15.72 -5.24 1.93
CA GLY A 138 17.14 -5.47 2.26
C GLY A 138 17.56 -4.75 3.53
N THR A 139 17.17 -3.48 3.69
CA THR A 139 17.44 -2.69 4.90
C THR A 139 16.69 -3.26 6.09
N ILE A 140 15.41 -3.61 5.91
CA ILE A 140 14.61 -4.24 6.97
C ILE A 140 15.27 -5.55 7.44
N LYS A 141 15.72 -6.40 6.51
CA LYS A 141 16.39 -7.67 6.82
C LYS A 141 17.75 -7.50 7.53
N SER A 142 18.37 -6.32 7.50
CA SER A 142 19.60 -6.02 8.23
C SER A 142 19.39 -5.57 9.68
N LEU A 143 18.13 -5.29 10.07
CA LEU A 143 17.80 -4.89 11.44
C LEU A 143 17.88 -6.08 12.41
N PRO A 144 18.11 -5.80 13.72
CA PRO A 144 18.11 -6.85 14.73
C PRO A 144 16.77 -7.63 14.73
N ALA A 145 16.87 -8.93 14.70
CA ALA A 145 15.74 -9.85 14.62
C ALA A 145 15.26 -10.28 16.01
N LEU A 146 13.97 -10.14 16.30
CA LEU A 146 13.38 -10.66 17.52
C LEU A 146 13.21 -12.19 17.38
N PHE A 147 13.85 -12.96 18.24
CA PHE A 147 13.89 -14.43 18.16
C PHE A 147 14.33 -15.01 16.79
N GLY A 148 15.12 -14.24 16.04
CA GLY A 148 15.56 -14.62 14.70
C GLY A 148 14.58 -14.26 13.57
N GLU A 149 13.49 -13.54 13.87
CA GLU A 149 12.55 -13.00 12.87
C GLU A 149 12.72 -11.52 12.72
N VAL A 150 12.94 -11.11 11.48
CA VAL A 150 12.88 -9.72 11.07
C VAL A 150 11.42 -9.31 10.93
N ASP A 151 11.05 -8.18 11.52
CA ASP A 151 9.66 -7.74 11.56
C ASP A 151 9.48 -6.38 10.90
N ILE A 152 8.58 -6.33 9.90
CA ILE A 152 8.32 -5.12 9.11
C ILE A 152 7.65 -4.04 9.96
N LEU A 153 6.69 -4.38 10.81
CA LEU A 153 6.03 -3.38 11.67
C LEU A 153 6.99 -2.84 12.73
N LYS A 154 7.86 -3.69 13.29
CA LYS A 154 8.92 -3.23 14.22
C LYS A 154 9.89 -2.28 13.52
N ALA A 155 10.24 -2.55 12.26
CA ALA A 155 11.06 -1.63 11.46
C ALA A 155 10.34 -0.28 11.23
N ILE A 156 9.03 -0.29 10.94
CA ILE A 156 8.21 0.93 10.80
C ILE A 156 8.16 1.70 12.13
N GLN A 157 8.09 1.03 13.27
CA GLN A 157 8.08 1.66 14.59
C GLN A 157 9.38 2.40 14.94
N LEU A 158 10.49 2.12 14.24
CA LEU A 158 11.75 2.89 14.36
C LEU A 158 11.71 4.23 13.62
N LEU A 159 10.70 4.47 12.78
CA LEU A 159 10.59 5.71 12.01
C LEU A 159 10.18 6.88 12.91
N PRO A 160 10.74 8.09 12.72
CA PRO A 160 10.35 9.28 13.46
C PRO A 160 8.84 9.55 13.36
N GLY A 161 8.19 9.82 14.50
CA GLY A 161 6.75 10.08 14.58
C GLY A 161 5.86 8.84 14.50
N VAL A 162 6.44 7.65 14.61
CA VAL A 162 5.71 6.38 14.79
C VAL A 162 5.99 5.87 16.22
N MET A 163 4.95 5.51 16.92
CA MET A 163 5.05 4.99 18.28
C MET A 163 4.45 3.58 18.34
N SER A 164 5.10 2.70 19.07
CA SER A 164 4.54 1.40 19.43
C SER A 164 3.49 1.58 20.53
N GLY A 165 2.43 0.79 20.48
CA GLY A 165 1.45 0.68 21.58
C GLY A 165 1.96 -0.06 22.81
N GLY A 166 3.23 -0.49 22.80
CA GLY A 166 3.84 -1.31 23.84
C GLY A 166 3.85 -2.80 23.48
N GLU A 167 4.47 -3.59 24.34
CA GLU A 167 4.50 -5.05 24.22
C GLU A 167 3.08 -5.63 24.40
N GLY A 168 2.71 -6.58 23.53
CA GLY A 168 1.37 -7.16 23.55
C GLY A 168 0.27 -6.28 22.93
N ASN A 169 0.63 -5.23 22.20
CA ASN A 169 -0.28 -4.39 21.45
C ASN A 169 0.03 -4.44 19.95
N SER A 170 -0.93 -4.89 19.15
CA SER A 170 -0.81 -4.95 17.69
C SER A 170 -0.89 -3.59 17.01
N GLY A 171 -1.31 -2.54 17.72
CA GLY A 171 -1.45 -1.20 17.19
C GLY A 171 -0.13 -0.44 17.15
N PHE A 172 -0.03 0.45 16.17
CA PHE A 172 0.98 1.50 16.13
C PHE A 172 0.31 2.84 15.90
N TYR A 173 0.92 3.88 16.42
CA TYR A 173 0.36 5.22 16.50
C TYR A 173 1.24 6.18 15.71
N VAL A 174 0.67 6.85 14.72
CA VAL A 174 1.41 7.75 13.86
C VAL A 174 0.95 9.18 14.08
N ARG A 175 1.88 10.03 14.53
CA ARG A 175 1.63 11.47 14.75
C ARG A 175 0.34 11.72 15.56
N GLY A 176 0.19 11.03 16.69
CA GLY A 176 -0.97 11.16 17.58
C GLY A 176 -2.27 10.50 17.10
N GLY A 177 -2.26 9.84 15.95
CA GLY A 177 -3.41 9.06 15.49
C GLY A 177 -3.47 7.68 16.14
N THR A 178 -4.68 7.12 16.30
CA THR A 178 -4.95 5.81 16.86
C THR A 178 -4.68 4.68 15.86
N ALA A 179 -4.66 3.44 16.32
CA ALA A 179 -4.33 2.26 15.52
C ALA A 179 -5.28 2.11 14.31
N ASP A 180 -6.58 2.33 14.50
CA ASP A 180 -7.61 2.24 13.46
C ASP A 180 -7.55 3.38 12.43
N GLN A 181 -6.79 4.44 12.71
CA GLN A 181 -6.59 5.57 11.81
C GLN A 181 -5.45 5.36 10.80
N ASN A 182 -4.82 4.20 10.81
CA ASN A 182 -3.81 3.82 9.82
C ASN A 182 -4.46 2.92 8.74
N LEU A 183 -4.20 3.23 7.48
CA LEU A 183 -4.58 2.39 6.35
C LEU A 183 -3.42 1.42 6.07
N ILE A 184 -3.68 0.14 6.24
CA ILE A 184 -2.69 -0.90 5.96
C ILE A 184 -3.18 -1.71 4.79
N LEU A 185 -2.37 -1.75 3.73
CA LEU A 185 -2.68 -2.43 2.48
C LEU A 185 -1.67 -3.53 2.20
N LEU A 186 -2.13 -4.63 1.62
CA LEU A 186 -1.32 -5.67 1.02
C LEU A 186 -1.82 -5.91 -0.41
N ASP A 187 -1.03 -5.48 -1.40
CA ASP A 187 -1.42 -5.48 -2.82
C ASP A 187 -2.83 -4.85 -3.05
N ASP A 188 -3.08 -3.64 -2.53
CA ASP A 188 -4.33 -2.86 -2.53
C ASP A 188 -5.46 -3.40 -1.62
N ALA A 189 -5.36 -4.61 -1.05
CA ALA A 189 -6.36 -5.14 -0.13
C ALA A 189 -6.11 -4.69 1.32
N THR A 190 -7.16 -4.31 2.05
CA THR A 190 -7.04 -3.82 3.42
C THR A 190 -6.72 -4.95 4.40
N ILE A 191 -5.71 -4.74 5.26
CA ILE A 191 -5.39 -5.58 6.42
C ILE A 191 -5.93 -4.89 7.67
N TYR A 192 -6.84 -5.53 8.37
CA TYR A 192 -7.51 -4.98 9.56
C TYR A 192 -6.77 -5.25 10.86
N SER A 193 -6.11 -6.38 10.98
CA SER A 193 -5.25 -6.71 12.13
C SER A 193 -3.83 -6.99 11.62
N PRO A 194 -2.88 -6.07 11.79
CA PRO A 194 -1.55 -6.20 11.20
C PRO A 194 -0.58 -7.05 12.03
N GLY A 195 -0.98 -7.51 13.21
CA GLY A 195 -0.11 -8.21 14.15
C GLY A 195 -0.58 -9.61 14.52
N HIS A 196 0.40 -10.50 14.66
CA HIS A 196 0.26 -11.84 15.25
C HIS A 196 0.64 -11.83 16.74
N LEU A 197 0.08 -12.79 17.50
CA LEU A 197 0.37 -13.00 18.91
C LEU A 197 0.27 -11.69 19.71
N PHE A 198 -0.85 -10.96 19.55
CA PHE A 198 -1.07 -9.66 20.20
C PHE A 198 -0.04 -8.59 19.82
N GLY A 199 0.54 -8.65 18.60
CA GLY A 199 1.47 -7.64 18.07
C GLY A 199 2.95 -7.90 18.35
N PHE A 200 3.30 -9.07 18.82
CA PHE A 200 4.71 -9.47 18.91
C PHE A 200 5.35 -9.62 17.53
N PHE A 201 4.59 -10.06 16.53
CA PHE A 201 5.03 -10.21 15.14
C PHE A 201 4.04 -9.57 14.18
N SER A 202 4.54 -9.10 13.03
CA SER A 202 3.68 -8.63 11.96
C SER A 202 3.12 -9.78 11.12
N VAL A 203 1.99 -9.53 10.47
CA VAL A 203 1.41 -10.45 9.46
C VAL A 203 2.25 -10.51 8.18
N PHE A 204 3.21 -9.62 8.01
CA PHE A 204 4.04 -9.51 6.81
C PHE A 204 5.28 -10.39 6.92
N ASN A 205 5.30 -11.46 6.13
CA ASN A 205 6.50 -12.30 5.99
C ASN A 205 7.55 -11.57 5.13
N PRO A 206 8.76 -11.27 5.67
CA PRO A 206 9.79 -10.53 4.93
C PRO A 206 10.28 -11.20 3.65
N ASP A 207 10.09 -12.52 3.50
CA ASP A 207 10.48 -13.25 2.29
C ASP A 207 9.38 -13.17 1.20
N ALA A 208 8.15 -12.82 1.58
CA ALA A 208 7.03 -12.63 0.67
C ALA A 208 6.79 -11.17 0.30
N VAL A 209 7.51 -10.21 0.92
CA VAL A 209 7.34 -8.78 0.70
C VAL A 209 8.43 -8.25 -0.21
N LYS A 210 8.05 -7.39 -1.15
CA LYS A 210 8.92 -6.69 -2.10
C LYS A 210 9.30 -5.32 -1.57
N SER A 211 8.32 -4.50 -1.20
CA SER A 211 8.52 -3.14 -0.69
C SER A 211 7.45 -2.73 0.30
N VAL A 212 7.76 -1.70 1.08
CA VAL A 212 6.86 -1.10 2.05
C VAL A 212 6.95 0.42 1.93
N ASP A 213 5.84 1.04 1.58
CA ASP A 213 5.66 2.49 1.57
C ASP A 213 4.94 2.96 2.83
N VAL A 214 5.51 3.89 3.56
CA VAL A 214 4.90 4.51 4.74
C VAL A 214 4.66 5.99 4.45
N VAL A 215 3.38 6.42 4.41
CA VAL A 215 2.98 7.81 4.17
C VAL A 215 2.39 8.39 5.44
N LYS A 216 3.12 9.30 6.09
CA LYS A 216 2.74 9.94 7.37
C LYS A 216 2.11 11.34 7.18
N SER A 217 2.28 11.96 6.02
CA SER A 217 1.70 13.25 5.64
C SER A 217 1.75 13.43 4.13
N GLY A 218 1.02 14.44 3.63
CA GLY A 218 0.97 14.71 2.18
C GLY A 218 0.34 13.58 1.39
N MET A 219 -0.64 12.89 1.98
CA MET A 219 -1.32 11.75 1.34
C MET A 219 -1.88 12.15 -0.02
N PRO A 220 -1.51 11.48 -1.13
CA PRO A 220 -2.13 11.70 -2.43
C PRO A 220 -3.64 11.43 -2.43
N ALA A 221 -4.38 12.03 -3.39
CA ALA A 221 -5.85 11.94 -3.43
C ALA A 221 -6.40 10.53 -3.66
N TYR A 222 -5.59 9.62 -4.18
CA TYR A 222 -5.99 8.23 -4.40
C TYR A 222 -6.03 7.38 -3.12
N TYR A 223 -5.45 7.83 -2.02
CA TYR A 223 -5.64 7.25 -0.69
C TYR A 223 -6.70 8.03 0.09
N GLY A 224 -7.45 7.35 0.96
CA GLY A 224 -8.47 7.99 1.81
C GLY A 224 -9.03 7.04 2.85
N GLY A 225 -10.02 7.52 3.61
CA GLY A 225 -10.74 6.71 4.61
C GLY A 225 -9.98 6.48 5.92
N ARG A 226 -8.79 7.08 6.10
CA ARG A 226 -8.00 7.04 7.33
C ARG A 226 -7.34 8.38 7.61
N LEU A 227 -7.03 8.67 8.89
CA LEU A 227 -6.56 9.97 9.35
C LEU A 227 -5.07 10.03 9.64
N ALA A 228 -4.40 8.92 9.98
CA ALA A 228 -3.05 8.95 10.54
C ALA A 228 -1.96 8.66 9.52
N SER A 229 -1.97 7.50 8.90
CA SER A 229 -0.96 7.10 7.95
C SER A 229 -1.46 6.07 6.95
N ILE A 230 -0.64 5.79 5.94
CA ILE A 230 -0.83 4.70 5.01
C ILE A 230 0.43 3.85 5.05
N ILE A 231 0.23 2.54 5.16
CA ILE A 231 1.28 1.53 5.00
C ILE A 231 0.85 0.67 3.82
N ASP A 232 1.56 0.82 2.72
CA ASP A 232 1.29 0.09 1.49
C ASP A 232 2.38 -0.96 1.31
N VAL A 233 2.00 -2.23 1.43
CA VAL A 233 2.89 -3.39 1.35
C VAL A 233 2.62 -4.12 0.07
N VAL A 234 3.66 -4.36 -0.70
CA VAL A 234 3.56 -5.11 -1.95
C VAL A 234 4.24 -6.45 -1.80
N GLN A 235 3.55 -7.50 -2.22
CA GLN A 235 4.11 -8.85 -2.23
C GLN A 235 5.12 -9.02 -3.35
N GLN A 236 6.15 -9.86 -3.10
CA GLN A 236 7.18 -10.25 -4.05
C GLN A 236 6.57 -11.05 -5.21
N GLU A 237 6.84 -10.64 -6.45
CA GLU A 237 6.56 -11.43 -7.65
C GLU A 237 7.53 -12.63 -7.73
N GLY A 238 7.06 -13.69 -8.35
CA GLY A 238 7.90 -14.85 -8.63
C GLY A 238 8.95 -14.57 -9.69
N ASN A 239 10.11 -15.22 -9.59
CA ASN A 239 11.16 -15.09 -10.60
C ASN A 239 10.71 -15.73 -11.93
N MET A 240 10.69 -14.94 -13.01
CA MET A 240 10.26 -15.42 -14.34
C MET A 240 11.30 -16.27 -15.09
N LYS A 241 12.53 -16.41 -14.55
CA LYS A 241 13.65 -17.06 -15.25
C LYS A 241 14.05 -18.37 -14.63
N ARG A 242 14.09 -18.45 -13.30
CA ARG A 242 14.58 -19.60 -12.54
C ARG A 242 13.77 -19.85 -11.28
N PHE A 243 13.77 -21.10 -10.84
CA PHE A 243 13.25 -21.43 -9.52
C PHE A 243 14.20 -20.94 -8.43
N GLN A 244 13.64 -20.43 -7.37
CA GLN A 244 14.33 -20.01 -6.15
C GLN A 244 13.56 -20.53 -4.95
N VAL A 245 14.31 -20.94 -3.94
CA VAL A 245 13.76 -21.43 -2.66
C VAL A 245 14.53 -20.72 -1.55
N ASP A 246 13.80 -20.00 -0.73
CA ASP A 246 14.31 -19.31 0.45
C ASP A 246 13.60 -19.87 1.68
N GLY A 247 14.31 -20.09 2.77
CA GLY A 247 13.69 -20.61 3.97
C GLY A 247 14.58 -20.55 5.19
N GLY A 248 13.98 -20.75 6.34
CA GLY A 248 14.67 -20.76 7.62
C GLY A 248 13.92 -21.55 8.67
N ILE A 249 14.68 -22.20 9.52
CA ILE A 249 14.18 -22.91 10.70
C ILE A 249 14.79 -22.20 11.92
N GLY A 250 13.96 -21.58 12.73
CA GLY A 250 14.33 -20.90 13.97
C GLY A 250 13.88 -21.70 15.20
N LEU A 251 14.13 -21.14 16.39
CA LEU A 251 13.68 -21.75 17.65
C LEU A 251 12.17 -21.77 17.81
N ILE A 252 11.47 -20.75 17.28
CA ILE A 252 10.06 -20.52 17.55
C ILE A 252 9.21 -20.75 16.32
N PHE A 253 9.76 -20.50 15.11
CA PHE A 253 9.03 -20.55 13.85
C PHE A 253 9.90 -21.11 12.73
N SER A 254 9.22 -21.54 11.67
CA SER A 254 9.83 -21.86 10.38
C SER A 254 9.11 -21.13 9.27
N ARG A 255 9.87 -20.81 8.21
CA ARG A 255 9.34 -20.19 7.00
C ARG A 255 9.92 -20.86 5.77
N LEU A 256 9.16 -20.85 4.68
CA LEU A 256 9.57 -21.39 3.39
C LEU A 256 8.91 -20.56 2.30
N THR A 257 9.71 -20.10 1.35
CA THR A 257 9.26 -19.40 0.14
C THR A 257 9.77 -20.13 -1.08
N VAL A 258 8.88 -20.45 -2.01
CA VAL A 258 9.19 -21.09 -3.28
C VAL A 258 8.66 -20.20 -4.38
N GLN A 259 9.52 -19.81 -5.32
CA GLN A 259 9.15 -18.98 -6.44
C GLN A 259 9.80 -19.45 -7.74
N GLY A 260 9.16 -19.16 -8.86
CA GLY A 260 9.71 -19.54 -10.15
C GLY A 260 8.76 -19.35 -11.32
N PRO A 261 9.23 -19.64 -12.56
CA PRO A 261 8.42 -19.54 -13.74
C PRO A 261 7.48 -20.73 -13.90
N ILE A 262 6.18 -20.46 -14.13
CA ILE A 262 5.26 -21.44 -14.73
C ILE A 262 5.54 -21.51 -16.22
N LYS A 263 5.71 -20.33 -16.84
CA LYS A 263 6.15 -20.17 -18.22
C LYS A 263 7.18 -19.06 -18.27
N LYS A 264 8.43 -19.40 -18.64
CA LYS A 264 9.53 -18.45 -18.70
C LYS A 264 9.12 -17.17 -19.43
N GLU A 265 9.48 -16.03 -18.85
CA GLU A 265 9.23 -14.66 -19.35
C GLU A 265 7.74 -14.28 -19.55
N LYS A 266 6.79 -15.15 -19.14
CA LYS A 266 5.35 -14.87 -19.29
C LYS A 266 4.53 -15.08 -18.04
N CYS A 267 4.88 -16.04 -17.21
CA CYS A 267 4.10 -16.34 -16.02
C CYS A 267 5.00 -16.87 -14.92
N SER A 268 4.93 -16.25 -13.75
CA SER A 268 5.66 -16.69 -12.56
C SER A 268 4.74 -16.78 -11.35
N PHE A 269 5.17 -17.55 -10.36
CA PHE A 269 4.50 -17.68 -9.08
C PHE A 269 5.48 -17.47 -7.92
N SER A 270 4.94 -17.01 -6.81
CA SER A 270 5.59 -16.98 -5.50
C SER A 270 4.64 -17.55 -4.47
N LEU A 271 5.08 -18.54 -3.70
CA LEU A 271 4.34 -19.15 -2.59
C LEU A 271 5.20 -19.08 -1.35
N SER A 272 4.66 -18.56 -0.26
CA SER A 272 5.36 -18.46 1.01
C SER A 272 4.48 -18.92 2.15
N GLY A 273 5.07 -19.66 3.09
CA GLY A 273 4.42 -20.09 4.31
C GLY A 273 5.31 -19.86 5.52
N ARG A 274 4.69 -19.50 6.64
CA ARG A 274 5.34 -19.31 7.93
C ARG A 274 4.44 -19.89 9.04
N ARG A 275 5.04 -20.51 10.05
CA ARG A 275 4.32 -20.98 11.23
C ARG A 275 5.21 -20.94 12.47
N THR A 276 4.63 -20.56 13.61
CA THR A 276 5.22 -20.75 14.94
C THR A 276 4.85 -22.11 15.52
N TYR A 277 5.72 -22.69 16.33
CA TYR A 277 5.54 -24.01 16.93
C TYR A 277 6.06 -24.12 18.37
N ILE A 278 6.13 -22.97 19.06
CA ILE A 278 6.57 -22.94 20.47
C ILE A 278 5.64 -23.74 21.37
N ASP A 279 4.34 -23.73 21.06
CA ASP A 279 3.32 -24.53 21.74
C ASP A 279 3.68 -26.01 21.75
N PHE A 280 4.09 -26.56 20.61
CA PHE A 280 4.50 -27.95 20.47
C PHE A 280 5.86 -28.23 21.16
N LEU A 281 6.84 -27.32 21.03
CA LEU A 281 8.20 -27.51 21.55
C LEU A 281 8.27 -27.52 23.09
N ILE A 282 7.45 -26.69 23.77
CA ILE A 282 7.51 -26.60 25.23
C ILE A 282 6.77 -27.75 25.95
N GLN A 283 5.80 -28.40 25.30
CA GLN A 283 4.94 -29.42 25.91
C GLN A 283 5.70 -30.56 26.61
N PRO A 284 6.80 -31.16 26.04
CA PRO A 284 7.57 -32.20 26.68
C PRO A 284 8.25 -31.77 27.98
N PHE A 285 8.58 -30.46 28.10
CA PHE A 285 9.31 -29.90 29.25
C PHE A 285 8.39 -29.43 30.37
N LEU A 286 7.07 -29.37 30.12
CA LEU A 286 6.11 -28.94 31.10
C LEU A 286 5.72 -30.08 32.07
N LYS A 287 5.78 -29.79 33.36
CA LYS A 287 5.33 -30.73 34.39
C LYS A 287 3.83 -31.03 34.26
N LYS A 288 3.41 -32.26 34.64
CA LYS A 288 2.00 -32.56 34.83
C LYS A 288 1.43 -31.56 35.85
N GLY A 289 0.38 -30.83 35.46
CA GLY A 289 -0.20 -29.78 36.29
C GLY A 289 0.27 -28.33 36.03
N SER A 290 1.19 -28.13 35.12
CA SER A 290 1.51 -26.79 34.67
C SER A 290 0.30 -26.11 33.99
N PRO A 291 -0.02 -24.84 34.31
CA PRO A 291 -1.07 -24.09 33.61
C PRO A 291 -0.86 -23.97 32.11
N LEU A 292 0.38 -24.10 31.64
CA LEU A 292 0.74 -24.04 30.22
C LEU A 292 0.61 -25.38 29.50
N LYS A 293 0.34 -26.48 30.22
CA LYS A 293 0.21 -27.77 29.59
C LYS A 293 -1.13 -27.93 28.88
N GLY A 294 -1.08 -28.20 27.57
CA GLY A 294 -2.26 -28.23 26.69
C GLY A 294 -2.74 -26.86 26.25
N THR A 295 -1.90 -25.82 26.42
CA THR A 295 -2.13 -24.49 25.84
C THR A 295 -1.72 -24.50 24.39
N ASP A 296 -2.61 -24.06 23.49
CA ASP A 296 -2.31 -23.75 22.09
C ASP A 296 -1.83 -22.30 22.02
N PHE A 297 -0.69 -22.05 21.39
CA PHE A 297 -0.17 -20.69 21.19
C PHE A 297 0.66 -20.64 19.93
N TYR A 298 -0.01 -20.39 18.79
CA TYR A 298 0.64 -20.36 17.50
C TYR A 298 -0.06 -19.44 16.52
N PHE A 299 0.68 -19.03 15.51
CA PHE A 299 0.12 -18.47 14.29
C PHE A 299 0.71 -19.14 13.05
N TYR A 300 0.07 -18.95 11.93
CA TYR A 300 0.57 -19.32 10.62
C TYR A 300 0.14 -18.33 9.55
N ASP A 301 0.98 -18.20 8.52
CA ASP A 301 0.78 -17.36 7.35
C ASP A 301 0.97 -18.15 6.07
N LEU A 302 0.14 -17.85 5.09
CA LEU A 302 0.26 -18.31 3.73
C LEU A 302 0.13 -17.10 2.79
N ASN A 303 1.11 -16.93 1.91
CA ASN A 303 1.11 -15.93 0.86
C ASN A 303 1.20 -16.61 -0.50
N ALA A 304 0.46 -16.14 -1.48
CA ALA A 304 0.59 -16.57 -2.86
C ALA A 304 0.48 -15.39 -3.80
N LYS A 305 1.34 -15.35 -4.83
CA LYS A 305 1.27 -14.36 -5.91
C LYS A 305 1.53 -15.01 -7.24
N LEU A 306 0.74 -14.64 -8.24
CA LEU A 306 0.84 -15.06 -9.63
C LEU A 306 0.96 -13.81 -10.49
N ASP A 307 1.95 -13.78 -11.35
CA ASP A 307 2.22 -12.69 -12.28
C ASP A 307 2.16 -13.22 -13.71
N ILE A 308 1.31 -12.60 -14.56
CA ILE A 308 1.03 -13.04 -15.91
C ILE A 308 1.21 -11.88 -16.88
N VAL A 309 2.21 -11.98 -17.74
CA VAL A 309 2.41 -11.09 -18.89
C VAL A 309 1.65 -11.65 -20.08
N ILE A 310 0.47 -11.10 -20.37
CA ILE A 310 -0.34 -11.50 -21.52
C ILE A 310 0.34 -11.03 -22.81
N ASN A 311 0.70 -9.74 -22.85
CA ASN A 311 1.47 -9.11 -23.93
C ASN A 311 2.09 -7.79 -23.42
N ALA A 312 2.71 -7.03 -24.31
CA ALA A 312 3.38 -5.76 -23.97
C ALA A 312 2.47 -4.69 -23.34
N LYS A 313 1.14 -4.82 -23.48
CA LYS A 313 0.18 -3.84 -22.97
C LYS A 313 -0.62 -4.34 -21.77
N HIS A 314 -0.71 -5.65 -21.56
CA HIS A 314 -1.59 -6.26 -20.56
C HIS A 314 -0.80 -7.15 -19.63
N ARG A 315 -0.86 -6.87 -18.34
CA ARG A 315 -0.29 -7.68 -17.27
C ARG A 315 -1.31 -7.89 -16.17
N LEU A 316 -1.41 -9.10 -15.67
CA LEU A 316 -2.33 -9.48 -14.60
C LEU A 316 -1.52 -9.96 -13.39
N TYR A 317 -1.98 -9.58 -12.21
CA TYR A 317 -1.47 -10.06 -10.94
C TYR A 317 -2.63 -10.63 -10.14
N PHE A 318 -2.39 -11.78 -9.54
CA PHE A 318 -3.28 -12.35 -8.53
C PHE A 318 -2.45 -12.57 -7.29
N SER A 319 -2.88 -12.00 -6.18
CA SER A 319 -2.23 -12.18 -4.89
C SER A 319 -3.22 -12.59 -3.83
N SER A 320 -2.76 -13.33 -2.84
CA SER A 320 -3.56 -13.70 -1.69
C SER A 320 -2.69 -13.84 -0.44
N TYR A 321 -3.32 -13.60 0.69
CA TYR A 321 -2.76 -13.82 2.01
C TYR A 321 -3.83 -14.44 2.90
N TYR A 322 -3.43 -15.42 3.69
CA TYR A 322 -4.22 -15.99 4.77
C TYR A 322 -3.35 -16.18 5.98
N GLY A 323 -3.70 -15.54 7.09
CA GLY A 323 -3.00 -15.68 8.37
C GLY A 323 -3.98 -15.83 9.50
N ASN A 324 -3.66 -16.68 10.46
CA ASN A 324 -4.51 -16.94 11.61
C ASN A 324 -3.69 -17.16 12.87
N ASP A 325 -4.16 -16.60 13.97
CA ASP A 325 -3.66 -16.77 15.32
C ASP A 325 -4.57 -17.69 16.11
N VAL A 326 -4.00 -18.52 16.94
CA VAL A 326 -4.72 -19.37 17.88
C VAL A 326 -4.08 -19.28 19.25
N TYR A 327 -4.88 -18.94 20.23
CA TYR A 327 -4.53 -18.95 21.63
C TYR A 327 -5.58 -19.75 22.41
N GLY A 328 -5.17 -20.86 22.99
CA GLY A 328 -6.05 -21.76 23.73
C GLY A 328 -5.49 -22.05 25.12
N PHE A 329 -6.30 -21.82 26.14
CA PHE A 329 -5.99 -22.13 27.54
C PHE A 329 -7.01 -23.11 28.09
N LYS A 330 -6.54 -24.12 28.82
CA LYS A 330 -7.39 -25.05 29.55
C LYS A 330 -7.05 -25.01 31.04
N SER A 331 -8.08 -25.00 31.89
CA SER A 331 -7.85 -25.09 33.32
C SER A 331 -7.29 -26.45 33.71
N PHE A 332 -6.65 -26.51 34.86
CA PHE A 332 -6.06 -27.71 35.41
C PHE A 332 -7.05 -28.91 35.56
N SER A 333 -8.30 -28.58 35.93
CA SER A 333 -9.39 -29.57 36.02
C SER A 333 -9.93 -30.02 34.67
N GLY A 334 -9.59 -29.32 33.58
CA GLY A 334 -10.16 -29.56 32.27
C GLY A 334 -11.61 -29.06 32.08
N SER A 335 -12.25 -28.59 33.14
CA SER A 335 -13.65 -28.15 33.14
C SER A 335 -13.84 -26.77 32.53
N THR A 336 -12.78 -25.94 32.50
CA THR A 336 -12.82 -24.60 31.91
C THR A 336 -11.78 -24.45 30.83
N PHE A 337 -12.18 -23.88 29.71
CA PHE A 337 -11.27 -23.52 28.63
C PHE A 337 -11.63 -22.16 28.03
N VAL A 338 -10.62 -21.47 27.50
CA VAL A 338 -10.76 -20.27 26.67
C VAL A 338 -9.94 -20.49 25.40
N LYS A 339 -10.55 -20.29 24.25
CA LYS A 339 -9.89 -20.32 22.96
C LYS A 339 -10.20 -19.04 22.20
N LEU A 340 -9.15 -18.28 21.87
CA LEU A 340 -9.20 -17.10 21.02
C LEU A 340 -8.61 -17.47 19.66
N ALA A 341 -9.25 -17.02 18.58
CA ALA A 341 -8.67 -17.10 17.25
C ALA A 341 -9.01 -15.85 16.47
N TRP A 342 -8.06 -15.31 15.72
CA TRP A 342 -8.27 -14.17 14.83
C TRP A 342 -7.36 -14.26 13.63
N GLY A 343 -7.75 -13.59 12.54
CA GLY A 343 -6.92 -13.62 11.35
C GLY A 343 -7.46 -12.78 10.21
N ASN A 344 -6.63 -12.62 9.19
CA ASN A 344 -6.99 -11.95 7.95
C ASN A 344 -6.95 -12.94 6.79
N ALA A 345 -7.91 -12.79 5.87
CA ALA A 345 -7.89 -13.41 4.56
C ALA A 345 -8.07 -12.32 3.51
N VAL A 346 -7.08 -12.12 2.65
CA VAL A 346 -7.17 -11.15 1.57
C VAL A 346 -6.83 -11.77 0.23
N ALA A 347 -7.45 -11.24 -0.82
CA ALA A 347 -7.15 -11.58 -2.19
C ALA A 347 -7.24 -10.33 -3.06
N SER A 348 -6.34 -10.20 -4.02
CA SER A 348 -6.31 -9.10 -5.00
C SER A 348 -6.13 -9.66 -6.40
N ALA A 349 -6.90 -9.12 -7.34
CA ALA A 349 -6.74 -9.31 -8.76
C ALA A 349 -6.53 -7.95 -9.43
N LYS A 350 -5.32 -7.71 -9.95
CA LYS A 350 -4.92 -6.43 -10.54
C LYS A 350 -4.65 -6.60 -12.03
N TRP A 351 -5.20 -5.71 -12.82
CA TRP A 351 -4.99 -5.60 -14.26
C TRP A 351 -4.33 -4.28 -14.59
N ASN A 352 -3.12 -4.36 -15.14
CA ASN A 352 -2.39 -3.21 -15.67
C ASN A 352 -2.55 -3.19 -17.19
N TYR A 353 -3.06 -2.09 -17.72
CA TYR A 353 -3.27 -1.89 -19.15
C TYR A 353 -2.57 -0.61 -19.63
N ALA A 354 -1.48 -0.77 -20.38
CA ALA A 354 -0.79 0.30 -21.08
C ALA A 354 -1.56 0.65 -22.38
N ILE A 355 -2.53 1.57 -22.28
CA ILE A 355 -3.36 2.00 -23.42
C ILE A 355 -2.49 2.68 -24.47
N LYS A 356 -1.69 3.65 -24.00
CA LYS A 356 -0.67 4.39 -24.74
C LYS A 356 0.55 4.56 -23.84
N PRO A 357 1.71 4.95 -24.37
CA PRO A 357 2.91 5.13 -23.55
C PRO A 357 2.80 6.17 -22.43
N ASN A 358 1.90 7.12 -22.61
CA ASN A 358 1.62 8.17 -21.66
C ASN A 358 0.24 8.04 -21.00
N LEU A 359 -0.44 6.89 -21.20
CA LEU A 359 -1.79 6.64 -20.68
C LEU A 359 -1.92 5.20 -20.23
N ASN A 360 -2.10 5.00 -18.92
CA ASN A 360 -2.21 3.70 -18.28
C ASN A 360 -3.46 3.60 -17.43
N LEU A 361 -4.06 2.42 -17.46
CA LEU A 361 -5.17 2.05 -16.61
C LEU A 361 -4.74 0.92 -15.68
N ASN A 362 -4.91 1.12 -14.39
CA ASN A 362 -4.72 0.10 -13.36
C ASN A 362 -6.08 -0.16 -12.71
N THR A 363 -6.54 -1.39 -12.77
CA THR A 363 -7.80 -1.78 -12.13
C THR A 363 -7.53 -2.94 -11.19
N SER A 364 -7.97 -2.83 -9.94
CA SER A 364 -7.88 -3.91 -8.96
C SER A 364 -9.24 -4.22 -8.36
N PHE A 365 -9.51 -5.52 -8.23
CA PHE A 365 -10.62 -6.04 -7.43
C PHE A 365 -10.01 -6.73 -6.21
N ASN A 366 -10.46 -6.33 -5.02
CA ASN A 366 -9.90 -6.83 -3.78
C ASN A 366 -10.99 -7.37 -2.87
N PHE A 367 -10.65 -8.44 -2.19
CA PHE A 367 -11.40 -9.04 -1.10
C PHE A 367 -10.57 -8.95 0.18
N SER A 368 -11.20 -8.54 1.27
CA SER A 368 -10.60 -8.52 2.60
C SER A 368 -11.59 -9.06 3.61
N ASN A 369 -11.16 -9.93 4.49
CA ASN A 369 -11.96 -10.46 5.59
C ASN A 369 -11.08 -10.54 6.83
N TYR A 370 -11.57 -9.99 7.91
CA TYR A 370 -11.00 -10.12 9.25
C TYR A 370 -12.03 -10.76 10.15
N ASP A 371 -11.67 -11.84 10.80
CA ASP A 371 -12.51 -12.54 11.76
C ASP A 371 -11.80 -12.65 13.10
N PHE A 372 -12.60 -12.48 14.16
CA PHE A 372 -12.22 -12.75 15.53
C PHE A 372 -13.23 -13.70 16.15
N SER A 373 -12.77 -14.69 16.90
CA SER A 373 -13.60 -15.62 17.63
C SER A 373 -13.08 -15.86 19.04
N THR A 374 -13.97 -15.87 20.02
CA THR A 374 -13.71 -16.34 21.38
C THR A 374 -14.64 -17.48 21.70
N LYS A 375 -14.07 -18.61 22.12
CA LYS A 375 -14.81 -19.73 22.71
C LYS A 375 -14.40 -19.88 24.17
N MET A 376 -15.38 -19.88 25.06
CA MET A 376 -15.18 -20.13 26.49
C MET A 376 -16.10 -21.26 26.93
N GLY A 377 -15.53 -22.28 27.54
CA GLY A 377 -16.30 -23.38 28.12
C GLY A 377 -16.12 -23.41 29.63
N MET A 378 -17.21 -23.63 30.33
CA MET A 378 -17.24 -23.85 31.78
C MET A 378 -18.27 -24.93 32.08
N ASP A 379 -17.81 -26.10 32.47
CA ASP A 379 -18.61 -27.32 32.66
C ASP A 379 -19.47 -27.66 31.45
N ILE A 380 -20.78 -27.50 31.51
CA ILE A 380 -21.74 -27.80 30.43
C ILE A 380 -22.07 -26.58 29.57
N TYR A 381 -21.52 -25.39 29.89
CA TYR A 381 -21.80 -24.15 29.15
C TYR A 381 -20.65 -23.84 28.20
N GLU A 382 -20.97 -23.57 26.93
CA GLU A 382 -20.04 -23.02 25.96
C GLU A 382 -20.54 -21.67 25.45
N PHE A 383 -19.71 -20.64 25.58
CA PHE A 383 -19.95 -19.30 25.05
C PHE A 383 -19.07 -19.10 23.83
N ASN A 384 -19.68 -18.69 22.73
CA ASN A 384 -18.97 -18.36 21.51
C ASN A 384 -19.30 -16.93 21.09
N ILE A 385 -18.27 -16.09 20.90
CA ILE A 385 -18.37 -14.72 20.42
C ILE A 385 -17.68 -14.68 19.08
N LEU A 386 -18.35 -14.16 18.06
CA LEU A 386 -17.83 -13.96 16.71
C LEU A 386 -17.99 -12.51 16.32
N SER A 387 -16.93 -11.89 15.82
CA SER A 387 -16.96 -10.55 15.26
C SER A 387 -16.02 -10.43 14.07
N GLY A 388 -16.17 -9.38 13.25
CA GLY A 388 -15.29 -9.19 12.11
C GLY A 388 -15.77 -8.11 11.14
N ILE A 389 -15.02 -7.96 10.06
CA ILE A 389 -15.35 -7.08 8.94
C ILE A 389 -14.95 -7.75 7.63
N ARG A 390 -15.78 -7.57 6.60
CA ARG A 390 -15.52 -8.07 5.26
C ARG A 390 -15.75 -6.99 4.23
N ASP A 391 -14.79 -6.84 3.32
CA ASP A 391 -14.83 -5.86 2.26
C ASP A 391 -14.69 -6.50 0.89
N TYR A 392 -15.42 -5.93 -0.06
CA TYR A 392 -15.18 -6.08 -1.48
C TYR A 392 -14.88 -4.70 -2.04
N SER A 393 -13.76 -4.54 -2.74
CA SER A 393 -13.40 -3.26 -3.33
C SER A 393 -13.06 -3.37 -4.81
N LEU A 394 -13.46 -2.35 -5.56
CA LEU A 394 -13.06 -2.13 -6.94
C LEU A 394 -12.39 -0.76 -7.02
N ARG A 395 -11.14 -0.75 -7.43
CA ARG A 395 -10.36 0.47 -7.66
C ARG A 395 -9.92 0.53 -9.11
N SER A 396 -9.99 1.71 -9.70
CA SER A 396 -9.52 1.94 -11.07
C SER A 396 -8.84 3.30 -11.14
N ASP A 397 -7.56 3.30 -11.56
CA ASP A 397 -6.69 4.46 -11.66
C ASP A 397 -6.27 4.66 -13.12
N LEU A 398 -6.57 5.82 -13.68
CA LEU A 398 -6.12 6.27 -14.98
C LEU A 398 -4.99 7.27 -14.80
N SER A 399 -3.76 6.86 -15.13
CA SER A 399 -2.58 7.72 -15.11
C SER A 399 -2.30 8.26 -16.50
N TYR A 400 -2.21 9.60 -16.62
CA TYR A 400 -2.03 10.30 -17.88
C TYR A 400 -0.94 11.36 -17.80
N ARG A 401 0.02 11.31 -18.71
CA ARG A 401 1.08 12.34 -18.87
C ARG A 401 0.92 13.05 -20.21
N PRO A 402 0.08 14.11 -20.28
CA PRO A 402 -0.14 14.85 -21.53
C PRO A 402 1.13 15.50 -22.05
N VAL A 403 1.92 16.07 -21.14
CA VAL A 403 3.21 16.72 -21.39
C VAL A 403 4.20 16.34 -20.28
N LYS A 404 5.49 16.66 -20.46
CA LYS A 404 6.57 16.21 -19.56
C LYS A 404 6.42 16.65 -18.11
N ASN A 405 5.81 17.82 -17.89
CA ASN A 405 5.73 18.48 -16.59
C ASN A 405 4.40 18.24 -15.83
N HIS A 406 3.45 17.50 -16.40
CA HIS A 406 2.20 17.11 -15.74
C HIS A 406 2.09 15.59 -15.60
N SER A 407 1.74 15.12 -14.41
CA SER A 407 1.40 13.74 -14.13
C SER A 407 0.03 13.66 -13.48
N LEU A 408 -0.99 13.45 -14.33
CA LEU A 408 -2.39 13.40 -13.93
C LEU A 408 -2.77 11.97 -13.51
N THR A 409 -3.48 11.84 -12.41
CA THR A 409 -4.12 10.60 -12.00
C THR A 409 -5.59 10.87 -11.72
N PHE A 410 -6.47 10.16 -12.42
CA PHE A 410 -7.91 10.15 -12.17
C PHE A 410 -8.30 8.77 -11.71
N GLY A 411 -9.18 8.67 -10.74
CA GLY A 411 -9.59 7.35 -10.33
C GLY A 411 -10.90 7.30 -9.57
N MET A 412 -11.35 6.06 -9.39
CA MET A 412 -12.48 5.72 -8.55
C MET A 412 -12.12 4.56 -7.62
N HIS A 413 -12.68 4.58 -6.43
CA HIS A 413 -12.56 3.50 -5.46
C HIS A 413 -13.94 3.24 -4.85
N HIS A 414 -14.47 2.06 -5.05
CA HIS A 414 -15.75 1.62 -4.50
C HIS A 414 -15.50 0.47 -3.54
N LEU A 415 -16.01 0.58 -2.31
CA LEU A 415 -15.97 -0.46 -1.30
C LEU A 415 -17.39 -0.81 -0.85
N PHE A 416 -17.61 -2.08 -0.64
CA PHE A 416 -18.78 -2.61 0.04
C PHE A 416 -18.34 -3.30 1.32
N HIS A 417 -18.75 -2.75 2.45
CA HIS A 417 -18.41 -3.23 3.78
C HIS A 417 -19.54 -4.07 4.37
N THR A 418 -19.17 -5.17 5.00
CA THR A 418 -20.04 -5.97 5.86
C THR A 418 -19.41 -6.07 7.24
N PHE A 419 -20.05 -5.52 8.23
CA PHE A 419 -19.59 -5.57 9.62
C PHE A 419 -20.35 -6.66 10.36
N PHE A 420 -19.62 -7.48 11.09
CA PHE A 420 -20.17 -8.52 11.96
C PHE A 420 -19.95 -8.07 13.40
N PRO A 421 -20.92 -7.33 14.00
CA PRO A 421 -20.83 -6.97 15.39
C PRO A 421 -20.89 -8.24 16.24
N ASN A 422 -20.41 -8.16 17.49
CA ASN A 422 -20.35 -9.29 18.40
C ASN A 422 -21.61 -10.15 18.35
N ASN A 423 -21.46 -11.37 17.86
CA ASN A 423 -22.53 -12.35 17.78
C ASN A 423 -22.30 -13.41 18.86
N TYR A 424 -23.18 -13.43 19.84
CA TYR A 424 -23.09 -14.32 21.00
C TYR A 424 -23.87 -15.60 20.74
N LYS A 425 -23.24 -16.75 20.94
CA LYS A 425 -23.88 -18.05 20.91
C LYS A 425 -23.58 -18.75 22.23
N VAL A 426 -24.62 -19.17 22.92
CA VAL A 426 -24.49 -19.97 24.14
C VAL A 426 -25.00 -21.37 23.83
N GLU A 427 -24.17 -22.36 24.00
CA GLU A 427 -24.53 -23.76 23.94
C GLU A 427 -24.55 -24.30 25.36
N THR A 428 -25.69 -24.79 25.77
CA THR A 428 -25.87 -25.52 27.03
C THR A 428 -26.11 -26.98 26.64
N GLY A 429 -25.52 -27.93 27.35
CA GLY A 429 -25.77 -29.34 27.09
C GLY A 429 -27.26 -29.66 26.88
N GLU A 430 -27.69 -30.89 26.80
CA GLU A 430 -29.03 -31.30 26.35
C GLU A 430 -30.26 -30.64 27.05
N LEU A 431 -30.09 -29.78 28.05
CA LEU A 431 -31.15 -29.34 28.95
C LEU A 431 -31.71 -27.92 28.77
N SER A 432 -31.05 -27.00 28.08
CA SER A 432 -31.68 -25.72 27.67
C SER A 432 -30.89 -24.97 26.60
N GLN A 433 -31.58 -24.48 25.57
CA GLN A 433 -31.02 -23.49 24.64
C GLN A 433 -31.31 -22.08 25.15
N ILE A 434 -30.32 -21.39 25.69
CA ILE A 434 -30.40 -19.96 25.91
C ILE A 434 -30.19 -19.31 24.54
N SER A 435 -31.27 -18.91 23.86
CA SER A 435 -31.21 -18.18 22.60
C SER A 435 -30.99 -16.71 22.90
N LEU A 436 -29.74 -16.23 22.77
CA LEU A 436 -29.47 -14.81 22.74
C LEU A 436 -29.88 -14.21 21.36
N PRO A 437 -30.35 -12.96 21.31
CA PRO A 437 -30.64 -12.30 20.05
C PRO A 437 -29.39 -12.29 19.16
N LYS A 438 -29.49 -12.84 17.94
CA LYS A 438 -28.39 -12.76 16.96
C LYS A 438 -28.26 -11.33 16.48
N SER A 439 -27.08 -10.74 16.65
CA SER A 439 -26.77 -9.44 16.06
C SER A 439 -26.78 -9.57 14.53
N LYS A 440 -27.53 -8.67 13.87
CA LYS A 440 -27.56 -8.61 12.39
C LYS A 440 -26.29 -7.95 11.88
N PRO A 441 -25.72 -8.36 10.74
CA PRO A 441 -24.63 -7.64 10.10
C PRO A 441 -25.05 -6.22 9.72
N TYR A 442 -24.10 -5.27 9.75
CA TYR A 442 -24.27 -3.92 9.22
C TYR A 442 -23.62 -3.84 7.83
N TYR A 443 -24.14 -2.98 6.99
CA TYR A 443 -23.66 -2.83 5.62
C TYR A 443 -23.43 -1.37 5.28
N ALA A 444 -22.34 -1.09 4.55
CA ALA A 444 -22.06 0.26 4.07
C ALA A 444 -21.44 0.24 2.69
N TYR A 445 -21.70 1.31 1.91
CA TYR A 445 -20.99 1.64 0.69
C TYR A 445 -20.07 2.82 0.92
N ASP A 446 -18.86 2.76 0.38
CA ASP A 446 -17.93 3.88 0.28
C ASP A 446 -17.52 4.04 -1.19
N LEU A 447 -17.92 5.14 -1.82
CA LEU A 447 -17.56 5.48 -3.19
C LEU A 447 -16.72 6.75 -3.18
N ALA A 448 -15.49 6.66 -3.66
CA ALA A 448 -14.62 7.81 -3.83
C ALA A 448 -14.27 8.04 -5.29
N LEU A 449 -14.32 9.32 -5.71
CA LEU A 449 -13.80 9.80 -6.98
C LEU A 449 -12.67 10.77 -6.69
N TYR A 450 -11.57 10.68 -7.42
CA TYR A 450 -10.41 11.54 -7.18
C TYR A 450 -9.67 11.93 -8.45
N ALA A 451 -9.04 13.10 -8.36
CA ALA A 451 -8.13 13.61 -9.34
C ALA A 451 -6.89 14.16 -8.63
N ASN A 452 -5.73 13.94 -9.20
CA ASN A 452 -4.45 14.40 -8.68
C ASN A 452 -3.56 14.84 -9.85
N ASP A 453 -2.89 15.98 -9.72
CA ASP A 453 -1.89 16.46 -10.67
C ASP A 453 -0.59 16.78 -9.96
N GLU A 454 0.48 16.10 -10.35
CA GLU A 454 1.83 16.51 -10.02
C GLU A 454 2.37 17.37 -11.17
N TYR A 455 2.64 18.64 -10.86
CA TYR A 455 3.05 19.63 -11.82
C TYR A 455 4.44 20.19 -11.52
N ASP A 456 5.39 19.90 -12.39
CA ASP A 456 6.71 20.54 -12.39
C ASP A 456 6.60 21.93 -13.05
N ILE A 457 6.27 22.96 -12.25
CA ILE A 457 6.11 24.34 -12.74
C ILE A 457 7.42 24.84 -13.36
N ILE A 458 8.50 24.71 -12.59
CA ILE A 458 9.87 25.01 -12.99
C ILE A 458 10.82 24.05 -12.24
N LYS A 459 12.08 23.99 -12.63
CA LYS A 459 13.05 23.03 -12.04
C LYS A 459 13.12 23.05 -10.52
N TRP A 460 12.96 24.22 -9.89
CA TRP A 460 13.03 24.36 -8.44
C TRP A 460 11.66 24.34 -7.74
N LEU A 461 10.55 24.39 -8.46
CA LEU A 461 9.19 24.41 -7.89
C LEU A 461 8.33 23.30 -8.48
N LYS A 462 7.88 22.40 -7.62
CA LYS A 462 6.92 21.33 -7.94
C LYS A 462 5.68 21.48 -7.06
N LEU A 463 4.52 21.26 -7.64
CA LEU A 463 3.22 21.30 -6.99
C LEU A 463 2.50 19.97 -7.16
N ASN A 464 1.82 19.51 -6.13
CA ASN A 464 0.86 18.41 -6.21
C ASN A 464 -0.48 18.90 -5.69
N VAL A 465 -1.49 18.86 -6.53
CA VAL A 465 -2.87 19.25 -6.21
C VAL A 465 -3.76 18.04 -6.37
N GLY A 466 -4.46 17.69 -5.31
CA GLY A 466 -5.39 16.57 -5.30
C GLY A 466 -6.76 16.98 -4.78
N LEU A 467 -7.79 16.39 -5.35
CA LEU A 467 -9.16 16.49 -4.87
C LEU A 467 -9.77 15.10 -4.83
N ARG A 468 -10.37 14.76 -3.69
CA ARG A 468 -11.13 13.54 -3.50
C ARG A 468 -12.54 13.88 -3.06
N TYR A 469 -13.53 13.31 -3.70
CA TYR A 469 -14.92 13.32 -3.26
C TYR A 469 -15.27 11.92 -2.75
N THR A 470 -15.82 11.83 -1.55
CA THR A 470 -16.25 10.56 -0.94
C THR A 470 -17.73 10.62 -0.61
N HIS A 471 -18.46 9.61 -1.06
CA HIS A 471 -19.85 9.33 -0.72
C HIS A 471 -19.89 8.05 0.10
N PHE A 472 -20.29 8.15 1.36
CA PHE A 472 -20.44 7.03 2.28
C PHE A 472 -21.91 6.85 2.66
N GLU A 473 -22.41 5.62 2.63
CA GLU A 473 -23.79 5.30 2.94
C GLU A 473 -23.89 4.03 3.80
N HIS A 474 -24.40 4.18 5.03
CA HIS A 474 -24.81 3.07 5.88
C HIS A 474 -26.22 2.63 5.46
N ILE A 475 -26.41 1.35 5.21
CA ILE A 475 -27.66 0.76 4.73
C ILE A 475 -28.17 -0.36 5.64
N GLY A 476 -29.49 -0.57 5.66
CA GLY A 476 -30.13 -1.69 6.37
C GLY A 476 -29.86 -3.06 5.73
N PRO A 477 -30.17 -4.14 6.46
CA PRO A 477 -31.04 -4.15 7.64
C PRO A 477 -30.36 -3.61 8.92
N PHE A 478 -31.04 -2.70 9.61
CA PHE A 478 -30.52 -2.10 10.86
C PHE A 478 -31.71 -1.73 11.75
N THR A 479 -31.55 -1.93 13.06
CA THR A 479 -32.54 -1.50 14.04
C THR A 479 -31.91 -0.43 14.92
N ARG A 480 -32.49 0.76 14.90
CA ARG A 480 -32.11 1.87 15.77
C ARG A 480 -32.95 1.86 17.03
N TYR A 481 -32.32 1.70 18.18
CA TYR A 481 -33.01 1.80 19.46
C TYR A 481 -33.04 3.27 19.93
N ILE A 482 -34.19 3.71 20.42
CA ILE A 482 -34.37 5.02 21.06
C ILE A 482 -34.30 4.79 22.57
N LEU A 483 -33.37 5.48 23.25
CA LEU A 483 -33.12 5.31 24.67
C LEU A 483 -33.67 6.51 25.44
N ASP A 484 -34.16 6.26 26.68
CA ASP A 484 -34.44 7.30 27.66
C ASP A 484 -33.15 7.80 28.36
N SER A 485 -33.29 8.73 29.27
CA SER A 485 -32.18 9.28 30.07
C SER A 485 -31.49 8.25 30.98
N TYR A 486 -32.10 7.09 31.19
CA TYR A 486 -31.58 5.97 31.98
C TYR A 486 -31.06 4.83 31.13
N ASN A 487 -30.90 5.06 29.80
CA ASN A 487 -30.48 4.06 28.82
C ASN A 487 -31.44 2.88 28.64
N ASN A 488 -32.73 3.00 29.01
CA ASN A 488 -33.72 2.00 28.68
C ASN A 488 -34.23 2.20 27.25
N ILE A 489 -34.50 1.11 26.53
CA ILE A 489 -35.10 1.14 25.22
C ILE A 489 -36.59 1.53 25.36
N VAL A 490 -36.96 2.68 24.80
CA VAL A 490 -38.36 3.18 24.83
C VAL A 490 -39.05 3.02 23.47
N ASP A 491 -38.27 2.97 22.37
CA ASP A 491 -38.78 2.76 21.01
C ASP A 491 -37.68 2.24 20.09
N SER A 492 -38.03 1.85 18.85
CA SER A 492 -37.06 1.43 17.85
C SER A 492 -37.51 1.79 16.43
N ILE A 493 -36.53 2.10 15.58
CA ILE A 493 -36.74 2.36 14.14
C ILE A 493 -36.08 1.23 13.38
N GLU A 494 -36.87 0.50 12.57
CA GLU A 494 -36.37 -0.56 11.72
C GLU A 494 -36.10 -0.08 10.29
N TYR A 495 -34.88 -0.29 9.81
CA TYR A 495 -34.48 -0.08 8.43
C TYR A 495 -34.41 -1.44 7.72
N LYS A 496 -35.23 -1.64 6.68
CA LYS A 496 -35.23 -2.86 5.87
C LYS A 496 -33.92 -2.97 5.05
N ALA A 497 -33.62 -4.16 4.55
CA ALA A 497 -32.48 -4.41 3.68
C ALA A 497 -32.42 -3.43 2.50
N GLY A 498 -31.25 -2.84 2.27
CA GLY A 498 -31.00 -1.85 1.22
C GLY A 498 -31.59 -0.46 1.47
N LYS A 499 -32.29 -0.23 2.60
CA LYS A 499 -32.77 1.12 2.95
C LYS A 499 -31.67 1.91 3.61
N ARG A 500 -31.55 3.19 3.22
CA ARG A 500 -30.57 4.13 3.77
C ARG A 500 -30.83 4.39 5.25
N VAL A 501 -29.83 4.19 6.08
CA VAL A 501 -29.80 4.58 7.49
C VAL A 501 -29.24 5.99 7.60
N LYS A 502 -28.06 6.21 7.03
CA LYS A 502 -27.37 7.51 7.01
C LYS A 502 -26.44 7.61 5.82
N GLN A 503 -26.27 8.84 5.28
CA GLN A 503 -25.27 9.13 4.25
C GLN A 503 -24.41 10.32 4.65
N PHE A 504 -23.18 10.36 4.11
CA PHE A 504 -22.25 11.46 4.24
C PHE A 504 -21.58 11.71 2.89
N ASN A 505 -21.33 13.00 2.59
CA ASN A 505 -20.68 13.42 1.36
C ASN A 505 -19.63 14.46 1.73
N HIS A 506 -18.38 14.20 1.38
CA HIS A 506 -17.30 15.12 1.72
C HIS A 506 -16.34 15.31 0.54
N VAL A 507 -15.75 16.50 0.50
CA VAL A 507 -14.68 16.87 -0.43
C VAL A 507 -13.40 17.01 0.37
N GLU A 508 -12.34 16.36 -0.08
CA GLU A 508 -11.06 16.26 0.61
C GLU A 508 -9.96 16.89 -0.26
N PRO A 509 -9.69 18.21 -0.12
CA PRO A 509 -8.60 18.87 -0.82
C PRO A 509 -7.25 18.45 -0.25
N ARG A 510 -6.27 18.36 -1.12
CA ARG A 510 -4.88 18.01 -0.80
C ARG A 510 -3.94 18.87 -1.62
N LEU A 511 -2.89 19.35 -0.96
CA LEU A 511 -1.88 20.19 -1.56
C LEU A 511 -0.52 19.80 -1.03
N ALA A 512 0.45 19.68 -1.92
CA ALA A 512 1.86 19.62 -1.53
C ALA A 512 2.68 20.52 -2.45
N VAL A 513 3.72 21.13 -1.89
CA VAL A 513 4.64 22.02 -2.59
C VAL A 513 6.06 21.66 -2.23
N ARG A 514 6.93 21.59 -3.22
CA ARG A 514 8.37 21.42 -3.03
C ARG A 514 9.12 22.60 -3.65
N PHE A 515 9.97 23.21 -2.84
CA PHE A 515 10.96 24.20 -3.25
C PHE A 515 12.35 23.56 -3.20
N LEU A 516 13.00 23.42 -4.33
CA LEU A 516 14.38 22.97 -4.42
C LEU A 516 15.30 24.18 -4.31
N ILE A 517 16.08 24.27 -3.24
CA ILE A 517 17.03 25.38 -2.99
C ILE A 517 18.29 25.14 -3.82
N ASP A 518 18.83 23.93 -3.74
CA ASP A 518 19.96 23.43 -4.51
C ASP A 518 19.80 21.91 -4.77
N SER A 519 20.78 21.26 -5.41
CA SER A 519 20.74 19.83 -5.71
C SER A 519 20.61 18.93 -4.46
N ASN A 520 20.96 19.45 -3.30
CA ASN A 520 21.06 18.70 -2.04
C ASN A 520 20.09 19.20 -0.97
N THR A 521 19.32 20.27 -1.24
CA THR A 521 18.46 20.90 -0.23
C THR A 521 17.09 21.23 -0.81
N SER A 522 16.02 20.81 -0.12
CA SER A 522 14.65 21.19 -0.46
C SER A 522 13.82 21.53 0.78
N ILE A 523 12.86 22.45 0.59
CA ILE A 523 11.79 22.73 1.54
C ILE A 523 10.50 22.19 0.94
N LYS A 524 9.73 21.48 1.74
CA LYS A 524 8.46 20.89 1.33
C LYS A 524 7.38 21.23 2.33
N SER A 525 6.18 21.45 1.83
CA SER A 525 5.01 21.67 2.67
C SER A 525 3.84 20.87 2.13
N SER A 526 2.95 20.43 3.01
CA SER A 526 1.72 19.76 2.61
C SER A 526 0.54 20.16 3.50
N PHE A 527 -0.64 20.14 2.87
CA PHE A 527 -1.95 20.27 3.51
C PHE A 527 -2.81 19.08 3.10
N THR A 528 -3.47 18.42 4.07
CA THR A 528 -4.43 17.35 3.81
C THR A 528 -5.64 17.49 4.71
N LEU A 529 -6.83 17.28 4.12
CA LEU A 529 -8.09 17.07 4.83
C LEU A 529 -8.56 15.66 4.54
N ASN A 530 -8.79 14.86 5.57
CA ASN A 530 -9.22 13.46 5.46
C ASN A 530 -10.45 13.20 6.30
N TYR A 531 -11.30 12.26 5.84
CA TYR A 531 -12.43 11.73 6.58
C TYR A 531 -12.27 10.22 6.77
N GLN A 532 -12.70 9.73 7.93
CA GLN A 532 -12.76 8.29 8.24
C GLN A 532 -14.19 7.91 8.60
N TYR A 533 -14.72 6.89 7.90
CA TYR A 533 -16.12 6.48 8.00
C TYR A 533 -16.32 5.13 8.69
N ILE A 534 -15.26 4.38 8.85
CA ILE A 534 -15.28 3.09 9.55
C ILE A 534 -14.34 3.16 10.75
N HIS A 535 -14.78 2.67 11.89
CA HIS A 535 -14.16 2.86 13.17
C HIS A 535 -13.97 1.54 13.89
N GLN A 536 -12.83 1.37 14.52
CA GLN A 536 -12.60 0.31 15.48
C GLN A 536 -12.97 0.84 16.86
N VAL A 537 -13.95 0.21 17.49
CA VAL A 537 -14.42 0.60 18.80
C VAL A 537 -13.86 -0.36 19.85
N SER A 538 -13.11 0.18 20.78
CA SER A 538 -12.41 -0.57 21.81
C SER A 538 -12.92 -0.19 23.19
N LEU A 539 -12.96 -1.18 24.10
CA LEU A 539 -13.24 -0.98 25.53
C LEU A 539 -11.98 -0.63 26.32
N ALA A 540 -10.82 -0.79 25.73
CA ALA A 540 -9.52 -0.55 26.35
C ALA A 540 -8.77 0.57 25.64
N THR A 541 -7.84 1.22 26.33
CA THR A 541 -6.88 2.16 25.74
C THR A 541 -5.92 1.48 24.75
N ILE A 542 -5.88 0.16 24.74
CA ILE A 542 -5.02 -0.67 23.91
C ILE A 542 -5.89 -1.36 22.86
N SER A 543 -5.52 -1.26 21.59
CA SER A 543 -6.17 -2.00 20.50
C SER A 543 -5.97 -3.49 20.67
N LEU A 544 -7.08 -4.22 20.77
CA LEU A 544 -7.11 -5.67 20.92
C LEU A 544 -7.77 -6.32 19.71
N PRO A 545 -7.46 -7.59 19.42
CA PRO A 545 -8.17 -8.33 18.37
C PRO A 545 -9.69 -8.43 18.59
N THR A 546 -10.13 -8.24 19.85
CA THR A 546 -11.55 -8.26 20.25
C THR A 546 -12.34 -7.02 19.86
N ASP A 547 -11.68 -5.96 19.41
CA ASP A 547 -12.31 -4.70 19.07
C ASP A 547 -13.23 -4.83 17.86
N VAL A 548 -14.35 -4.14 17.90
CA VAL A 548 -15.41 -4.26 16.90
C VAL A 548 -15.31 -3.17 15.87
N TRP A 549 -15.40 -3.53 14.58
CA TRP A 549 -15.51 -2.56 13.49
C TRP A 549 -16.96 -2.17 13.25
N MET A 550 -17.20 -0.88 13.02
CA MET A 550 -18.54 -0.37 12.73
C MET A 550 -18.53 0.87 11.81
N PRO A 551 -19.63 1.08 11.04
CA PRO A 551 -19.76 2.22 10.15
C PRO A 551 -20.17 3.49 10.89
N SER A 552 -19.86 4.64 10.32
CA SER A 552 -20.47 5.91 10.69
C SER A 552 -21.97 5.89 10.47
N ASN A 553 -22.68 6.53 11.38
CA ASN A 553 -24.14 6.69 11.33
C ASN A 553 -24.54 8.04 11.95
N ASP A 554 -25.75 8.22 12.41
CA ASP A 554 -26.22 9.45 13.02
C ASP A 554 -25.71 9.67 14.46
N ILE A 555 -25.26 8.59 15.15
CA ILE A 555 -24.57 8.68 16.45
C ILE A 555 -23.07 8.84 16.24
N ILE A 556 -22.45 7.90 15.54
CA ILE A 556 -21.01 7.90 15.25
C ILE A 556 -20.78 8.64 13.93
N LYS A 557 -20.45 9.93 14.04
CA LYS A 557 -20.14 10.77 12.87
C LYS A 557 -18.78 10.39 12.30
N PRO A 558 -18.53 10.64 10.98
CA PRO A 558 -17.20 10.50 10.43
C PRO A 558 -16.17 11.31 11.22
N GLN A 559 -15.04 10.69 11.53
CA GLN A 559 -13.90 11.40 12.08
C GLN A 559 -13.28 12.28 10.99
N VAL A 560 -12.76 13.44 11.38
CA VAL A 560 -12.16 14.43 10.48
C VAL A 560 -10.75 14.74 10.95
N GLY A 561 -9.79 14.68 10.05
CA GLY A 561 -8.41 15.05 10.33
C GLY A 561 -7.90 16.09 9.33
N THR A 562 -7.45 17.22 9.85
CA THR A 562 -6.74 18.26 9.08
C THR A 562 -5.28 18.23 9.49
N GLN A 563 -4.37 18.11 8.52
CA GLN A 563 -2.93 18.10 8.80
C GLN A 563 -2.18 19.07 7.89
N VAL A 564 -1.30 19.87 8.50
CA VAL A 564 -0.30 20.70 7.82
C VAL A 564 1.08 20.19 8.20
N THR A 565 1.98 20.11 7.22
CA THR A 565 3.36 19.71 7.47
C THR A 565 4.32 20.63 6.72
N LEU A 566 5.43 20.98 7.37
CA LEU A 566 6.55 21.72 6.78
C LEU A 566 7.83 20.94 7.08
N GLY A 567 8.60 20.61 6.04
CA GLY A 567 9.84 19.85 6.16
C GLY A 567 11.01 20.51 5.46
N LEU A 568 12.17 20.43 6.07
CA LEU A 568 13.48 20.78 5.49
C LEU A 568 14.26 19.49 5.29
N PHE A 569 14.73 19.27 4.07
CA PHE A 569 15.48 18.08 3.66
C PHE A 569 16.84 18.51 3.15
N ARG A 570 17.91 17.88 3.65
CA ARG A 570 19.28 18.17 3.22
C ARG A 570 20.16 16.94 3.24
N ASN A 571 20.90 16.75 2.15
CA ASN A 571 21.93 15.74 2.02
C ASN A 571 23.31 16.36 2.20
N PHE A 572 24.22 15.65 2.86
CA PHE A 572 25.59 16.07 3.15
C PHE A 572 26.59 15.06 2.60
N TYR A 573 27.83 15.49 2.39
CA TYR A 573 28.97 14.66 2.00
C TYR A 573 28.70 13.76 0.80
N ASN A 574 28.29 14.36 -0.35
CA ASN A 574 27.95 13.64 -1.57
C ASN A 574 26.88 12.55 -1.33
N ASN A 575 25.83 12.91 -0.62
CA ASN A 575 24.69 12.04 -0.30
C ASN A 575 25.01 10.88 0.67
N MET A 576 26.14 10.95 1.41
CA MET A 576 26.45 9.95 2.45
C MET A 576 25.51 10.05 3.64
N PHE A 577 25.04 11.25 3.98
CA PHE A 577 24.09 11.51 5.06
C PHE A 577 22.86 12.21 4.54
N GLU A 578 21.71 11.63 4.79
CA GLU A 578 20.39 12.23 4.57
C GLU A 578 19.84 12.76 5.89
N SER A 579 19.46 14.03 5.92
CA SER A 579 18.89 14.66 7.10
C SER A 579 17.59 15.35 6.74
N TYR A 580 16.62 15.27 7.63
CA TYR A 580 15.37 16.01 7.49
C TYR A 580 14.80 16.40 8.85
N ILE A 581 14.07 17.50 8.85
CA ILE A 581 13.31 17.98 10.01
C ILE A 581 11.90 18.28 9.53
N ASP A 582 10.90 17.65 10.15
CA ASP A 582 9.49 17.84 9.86
C ASP A 582 8.77 18.48 11.05
N PHE A 583 8.08 19.59 10.80
CA PHE A 583 7.10 20.18 11.70
C PHE A 583 5.71 19.84 11.19
N TYR A 584 4.84 19.39 12.05
CA TYR A 584 3.45 19.11 11.68
C TYR A 584 2.48 19.63 12.74
N TYR A 585 1.32 20.02 12.26
CA TYR A 585 0.15 20.30 13.09
C TYR A 585 -1.03 19.46 12.59
N LYS A 586 -1.73 18.82 13.49
CA LYS A 586 -2.86 17.95 13.19
C LYS A 586 -4.03 18.27 14.12
N ASP A 587 -5.20 18.55 13.53
CA ASP A 587 -6.47 18.76 14.24
C ASP A 587 -7.41 17.61 13.89
N MET A 588 -7.94 16.93 14.92
CA MET A 588 -8.84 15.80 14.75
C MET A 588 -10.14 16.04 15.49
N LYS A 589 -11.26 15.77 14.82
CA LYS A 589 -12.62 15.97 15.36
C LYS A 589 -13.44 14.69 15.26
N ASN A 590 -14.47 14.60 16.12
CA ASN A 590 -15.37 13.46 16.21
C ASN A 590 -14.65 12.14 16.56
N LEU A 591 -13.59 12.22 17.37
CA LEU A 591 -12.95 11.02 17.92
C LEU A 591 -13.95 10.28 18.82
N ILE A 592 -13.88 8.96 18.82
CA ILE A 592 -14.82 8.11 19.51
C ILE A 592 -14.25 7.75 20.89
N GLU A 593 -15.09 7.83 21.90
CA GLU A 593 -14.76 7.45 23.28
C GLU A 593 -15.91 6.63 23.88
N TYR A 594 -15.59 5.66 24.71
CA TYR A 594 -16.57 4.82 25.38
C TYR A 594 -17.28 5.61 26.48
N LYS A 595 -18.60 5.44 26.59
CA LYS A 595 -19.40 6.07 27.64
C LYS A 595 -19.21 5.32 28.95
N ASP A 596 -18.84 6.04 30.00
CA ASP A 596 -18.76 5.46 31.36
C ASP A 596 -20.12 4.92 31.85
N GLY A 597 -20.07 3.85 32.62
CA GLY A 597 -21.25 3.27 33.28
C GLY A 597 -22.11 2.35 32.42
N LEU A 598 -21.70 2.03 31.16
CA LEU A 598 -22.37 1.04 30.33
C LEU A 598 -21.65 -0.31 30.41
N ASP A 599 -22.40 -1.38 30.71
CA ASP A 599 -21.89 -2.74 30.67
C ASP A 599 -22.07 -3.36 29.28
N PHE A 600 -20.97 -3.60 28.61
CA PHE A 600 -20.96 -4.14 27.24
C PHE A 600 -21.59 -5.54 27.13
N MET A 601 -21.52 -6.33 28.20
CA MET A 601 -22.03 -7.70 28.17
C MET A 601 -23.55 -7.79 28.40
N TYR A 602 -24.16 -6.79 29.03
CA TYR A 602 -25.57 -6.83 29.43
C TYR A 602 -26.46 -5.83 28.71
N THR A 603 -25.92 -4.92 27.89
CA THR A 603 -26.75 -3.97 27.15
C THR A 603 -27.45 -4.62 25.97
N ARG A 604 -28.76 -4.31 25.81
CA ARG A 604 -29.56 -4.69 24.63
C ARG A 604 -29.47 -3.68 23.49
N VAL A 605 -28.65 -2.63 23.65
CA VAL A 605 -28.46 -1.57 22.67
C VAL A 605 -27.38 -1.96 21.65
N ASN A 606 -27.38 -1.31 20.50
CA ASN A 606 -26.32 -1.49 19.51
C ASN A 606 -24.99 -0.97 20.05
N PRO A 607 -23.84 -1.57 19.65
CA PRO A 607 -22.52 -1.12 20.08
C PRO A 607 -22.27 0.38 19.84
N ASP A 608 -22.77 0.94 18.73
CA ASP A 608 -22.62 2.36 18.38
C ASP A 608 -23.28 3.32 19.39
N GLN A 609 -24.25 2.88 20.17
CA GLN A 609 -24.92 3.68 21.20
C GLN A 609 -24.13 3.78 22.52
N MET A 610 -23.05 3.02 22.64
CA MET A 610 -22.19 2.98 23.82
C MET A 610 -21.04 4.00 23.80
N TYR A 611 -20.90 4.77 22.71
CA TYR A 611 -19.78 5.69 22.50
C TYR A 611 -20.21 7.16 22.44
N THR A 612 -19.28 8.05 22.76
CA THR A 612 -19.40 9.50 22.67
C THR A 612 -18.25 10.07 21.84
N PHE A 613 -18.22 11.40 21.66
CA PHE A 613 -17.22 12.06 20.83
C PHE A 613 -16.22 12.85 21.65
N GLY A 614 -14.96 12.82 21.21
CA GLY A 614 -13.87 13.65 21.68
C GLY A 614 -13.23 14.49 20.57
N LYS A 615 -12.25 15.30 20.97
CA LYS A 615 -11.34 16.04 20.07
C LYS A 615 -9.91 15.66 20.43
N GLY A 616 -9.04 15.62 19.40
CA GLY A 616 -7.61 15.43 19.57
C GLY A 616 -6.82 16.39 18.69
N TRP A 617 -5.63 16.84 19.15
CA TRP A 617 -4.67 17.68 18.44
C TRP A 617 -3.25 17.24 18.69
#